data_e57bee1335559ca696d79b3359989109
#
_entry.id   e57bee1335559ca696d79b3359989109
#
_cell.length_a   1.000
_cell.length_b   1.000
_cell.length_c   1.000
_cell.angle_alpha   90.00
_cell.angle_beta   90.00
_cell.angle_gamma   90.00
#
_symmetry.space_group_name_H-M   'P 1'
#
loop_
_entity.id
_entity.type
_entity.pdbx_description
1 polymer ?
#
loop_
_entity_poly.entity_id
_entity_poly.type
_entity_poly.pdbx_seq_one_letter_code
_entity_poly.pdbx_strand_id
1 'polypeptide(L)'
;LPYPIQDVALVDVSSVRKAEIGLRGGTQRLKEALMLTDDENIVDVMFNVQYRIKQGNGAEEFLFRTRDPMGAVVQTAESAMREVVGRKKMDSVLFESKQEIAEEVKKLMQEMLDRYHSGIQVLSVAIQNAQPPEQVQAAFNDAVKAGQDRERQINEGEAYANDVVPKARGLAERLRQEAEAYKSRVVSQAEGDANRFNQVYAQYEKAPKVTRDRMYVDTMQQIFNNTTKVMVDNKSSNNLLYLPLDQLAKR
;
A
#
# COMPACT_ATOMS: atom_id res chain seq x y z
N LEU A 1 54.51 -30.19 -33.88
CA LEU A 1 55.72 -29.81 -34.57
C LEU A 1 56.28 -28.50 -33.95
N PRO A 2 57.63 -28.32 -33.88
CA PRO A 2 58.18 -27.13 -33.24
C PRO A 2 57.96 -25.86 -34.11
N TYR A 3 58.00 -24.71 -33.42
CA TYR A 3 57.96 -23.39 -34.09
C TYR A 3 59.00 -23.34 -35.24
N PRO A 4 58.72 -22.78 -36.42
CA PRO A 4 57.54 -22.00 -36.82
C PRO A 4 56.42 -22.79 -37.53
N ILE A 5 56.48 -24.10 -37.52
CA ILE A 5 55.52 -24.96 -38.25
C ILE A 5 54.16 -25.05 -37.54
N GLN A 6 54.19 -24.96 -36.23
CA GLN A 6 52.99 -25.03 -35.39
C GLN A 6 52.99 -23.87 -34.40
N ASP A 7 51.85 -23.18 -34.31
CA ASP A 7 51.62 -22.10 -33.33
C ASP A 7 50.59 -22.57 -32.29
N VAL A 8 50.67 -22.06 -31.06
CA VAL A 8 49.79 -22.39 -29.95
C VAL A 8 49.06 -21.14 -29.49
N ALA A 9 47.79 -21.13 -29.66
CA ALA A 9 46.94 -20.08 -29.13
C ALA A 9 46.36 -20.49 -27.76
N LEU A 10 46.70 -19.71 -26.71
CA LEU A 10 46.16 -19.92 -25.35
C LEU A 10 44.87 -19.10 -25.17
N VAL A 11 43.80 -19.79 -24.78
CA VAL A 11 42.51 -19.15 -24.53
C VAL A 11 42.04 -19.46 -23.11
N ASP A 12 41.76 -18.42 -22.35
CA ASP A 12 41.17 -18.56 -21.01
C ASP A 12 39.65 -18.78 -21.15
N VAL A 13 39.22 -20.00 -20.80
CA VAL A 13 37.82 -20.47 -20.85
C VAL A 13 37.08 -20.14 -19.55
N SER A 14 37.82 -19.88 -18.46
CA SER A 14 37.26 -19.69 -17.11
C SER A 14 36.85 -18.26 -16.83
N SER A 15 37.49 -17.30 -17.49
CA SER A 15 37.26 -15.89 -17.25
C SER A 15 35.89 -15.43 -17.75
N VAL A 16 35.19 -14.69 -16.89
CA VAL A 16 33.95 -13.99 -17.27
C VAL A 16 34.31 -12.67 -17.91
N ARG A 17 33.87 -12.50 -19.15
CA ARG A 17 34.06 -11.30 -19.94
C ARG A 17 32.80 -10.46 -19.91
N LYS A 18 32.95 -9.12 -19.96
CA LYS A 18 31.87 -8.17 -19.98
C LYS A 18 31.86 -7.37 -21.28
N ALA A 19 30.74 -7.33 -21.97
CA ALA A 19 30.49 -6.41 -23.06
C ALA A 19 29.48 -5.34 -22.60
N GLU A 20 29.81 -4.08 -22.81
CA GLU A 20 28.93 -2.94 -22.52
C GLU A 20 28.38 -2.40 -23.83
N ILE A 21 27.06 -2.25 -23.90
CA ILE A 21 26.33 -1.78 -25.07
C ILE A 21 25.64 -0.47 -24.72
N GLY A 22 25.78 0.54 -25.61
CA GLY A 22 25.26 1.89 -25.38
C GLY A 22 26.22 2.81 -24.62
N LEU A 23 27.12 2.25 -23.77
CA LEU A 23 28.14 3.00 -23.05
C LEU A 23 29.47 2.28 -23.19
N ARG A 24 30.39 2.80 -23.98
CA ARG A 24 31.69 2.19 -24.19
C ARG A 24 32.81 3.14 -23.79
N GLY A 25 33.61 2.76 -22.79
CA GLY A 25 34.71 3.56 -22.31
C GLY A 25 34.31 4.94 -21.77
N GLY A 26 33.13 5.06 -21.17
CA GLY A 26 32.60 6.32 -20.63
C GLY A 26 31.95 7.26 -21.65
N THR A 27 31.94 6.88 -22.95
CA THR A 27 31.31 7.69 -24.00
C THR A 27 30.03 7.02 -24.48
N GLN A 28 28.90 7.74 -24.42
CA GLN A 28 27.61 7.27 -24.89
C GLN A 28 27.63 7.11 -26.42
N ARG A 29 27.24 5.92 -26.91
CA ARG A 29 27.06 5.66 -28.33
C ARG A 29 25.57 5.59 -28.66
N LEU A 30 25.00 6.74 -29.00
CA LEU A 30 23.59 6.92 -29.30
C LEU A 30 23.04 5.92 -30.33
N LYS A 31 23.84 5.57 -31.36
CA LYS A 31 23.40 4.64 -32.41
C LYS A 31 23.19 3.22 -31.92
N GLU A 32 23.94 2.79 -30.90
CA GLU A 32 23.82 1.45 -30.28
C GLU A 32 22.74 1.40 -29.22
N ALA A 33 22.45 2.53 -28.55
CA ALA A 33 21.56 2.63 -27.40
C ALA A 33 20.10 2.94 -27.78
N LEU A 34 19.86 3.64 -28.90
CA LEU A 34 18.51 4.04 -29.32
C LEU A 34 17.74 2.88 -29.94
N MET A 35 16.58 2.59 -29.37
CA MET A 35 15.70 1.51 -29.82
C MET A 35 14.26 2.01 -29.92
N LEU A 36 13.48 1.39 -30.82
CA LEU A 36 12.06 1.69 -31.02
C LEU A 36 11.24 0.64 -30.29
N THR A 37 10.22 1.07 -29.57
CA THR A 37 9.25 0.20 -28.89
C THR A 37 8.02 -0.07 -29.77
N ASP A 38 7.16 -1.02 -29.39
CA ASP A 38 5.94 -1.39 -30.12
C ASP A 38 4.95 -0.21 -30.26
N ASP A 39 4.94 0.69 -29.29
CA ASP A 39 4.12 1.92 -29.26
C ASP A 39 4.77 3.12 -29.95
N GLU A 40 5.72 2.88 -30.88
CA GLU A 40 6.42 3.88 -31.72
C GLU A 40 7.23 4.92 -30.93
N ASN A 41 7.58 4.63 -29.68
CA ASN A 41 8.41 5.51 -28.86
C ASN A 41 9.90 5.13 -29.01
N ILE A 42 10.76 6.13 -28.90
CA ILE A 42 12.21 5.93 -28.90
C ILE A 42 12.70 5.88 -27.46
N VAL A 43 13.42 4.82 -27.11
CA VAL A 43 14.03 4.64 -25.78
C VAL A 43 15.55 4.49 -25.93
N ASP A 44 16.28 5.08 -24.99
CA ASP A 44 17.73 4.90 -24.83
C ASP A 44 17.96 3.80 -23.80
N VAL A 45 18.47 2.64 -24.24
CA VAL A 45 18.69 1.47 -23.40
C VAL A 45 20.17 1.15 -23.34
N MET A 46 20.73 1.27 -22.14
CA MET A 46 22.10 0.88 -21.83
C MET A 46 22.12 -0.41 -21.06
N PHE A 47 22.87 -1.39 -21.51
CA PHE A 47 22.93 -2.70 -20.86
C PHE A 47 24.31 -3.33 -20.99
N ASN A 48 24.58 -4.32 -20.14
CA ASN A 48 25.80 -5.11 -20.22
C ASN A 48 25.45 -6.59 -20.33
N VAL A 49 26.35 -7.30 -20.99
CA VAL A 49 26.29 -8.74 -21.18
C VAL A 49 27.52 -9.37 -20.55
N GLN A 50 27.31 -10.32 -19.67
CA GLN A 50 28.38 -11.17 -19.14
C GLN A 50 28.37 -12.50 -19.87
N TYR A 51 29.51 -12.88 -20.37
CA TYR A 51 29.65 -14.12 -21.14
C TYR A 51 31.01 -14.78 -20.86
N ARG A 52 31.08 -16.04 -21.16
CA ARG A 52 32.33 -16.83 -21.13
C ARG A 52 32.40 -17.72 -22.34
N ILE A 53 33.56 -18.33 -22.58
CA ILE A 53 33.74 -19.33 -23.62
C ILE A 53 33.16 -20.64 -23.11
N LYS A 54 32.43 -21.38 -23.95
CA LYS A 54 31.90 -22.71 -23.63
C LYS A 54 33.03 -23.68 -23.32
N GLN A 55 32.82 -24.56 -22.36
CA GLN A 55 33.73 -25.67 -22.08
C GLN A 55 33.69 -26.70 -23.21
N GLY A 56 34.76 -27.41 -23.42
CA GLY A 56 34.88 -28.38 -24.51
C GLY A 56 35.31 -27.75 -25.84
N ASN A 57 34.50 -27.90 -26.88
CA ASN A 57 34.83 -27.37 -28.24
C ASN A 57 34.67 -25.85 -28.38
N GLY A 58 34.21 -25.16 -27.33
CA GLY A 58 33.98 -23.74 -27.38
C GLY A 58 35.22 -22.89 -27.68
N ALA A 59 36.39 -23.30 -27.23
CA ALA A 59 37.65 -22.62 -27.53
C ALA A 59 38.02 -22.70 -29.02
N GLU A 60 37.80 -23.85 -29.67
CA GLU A 60 37.99 -24.03 -31.09
C GLU A 60 37.04 -23.16 -31.93
N GLU A 61 35.74 -23.21 -31.59
CA GLU A 61 34.72 -22.39 -32.24
C GLU A 61 35.01 -20.92 -32.12
N PHE A 62 35.39 -20.47 -30.91
CA PHE A 62 35.71 -19.06 -30.61
C PHE A 62 36.92 -18.54 -31.43
N LEU A 63 37.95 -19.36 -31.60
CA LEU A 63 39.16 -18.96 -32.29
C LEU A 63 39.07 -19.09 -33.82
N PHE A 64 38.42 -20.11 -34.33
CA PHE A 64 38.52 -20.47 -35.76
C PHE A 64 37.23 -20.25 -36.55
N ARG A 65 36.07 -20.19 -35.91
CA ARG A 65 34.79 -19.99 -36.59
C ARG A 65 34.38 -18.56 -36.78
N THR A 66 34.81 -17.67 -35.88
CA THR A 66 34.40 -16.27 -35.90
C THR A 66 35.62 -15.36 -35.99
N ARG A 67 35.67 -14.47 -36.98
CA ARG A 67 36.77 -13.53 -37.17
C ARG A 67 36.93 -12.54 -36.02
N ASP A 68 35.81 -12.01 -35.53
CA ASP A 68 35.72 -11.08 -34.38
C ASP A 68 34.63 -11.56 -33.41
N PRO A 69 35.00 -12.44 -32.48
CA PRO A 69 34.01 -12.97 -31.50
C PRO A 69 33.44 -11.87 -30.58
N MET A 70 34.23 -10.85 -30.25
CA MET A 70 33.77 -9.76 -29.37
C MET A 70 32.78 -8.86 -30.10
N GLY A 71 33.05 -8.52 -31.35
CA GLY A 71 32.12 -7.77 -32.20
C GLY A 71 30.83 -8.54 -32.44
N ALA A 72 30.94 -9.87 -32.65
CA ALA A 72 29.75 -10.74 -32.78
C ALA A 72 28.87 -10.74 -31.55
N VAL A 73 29.42 -10.75 -30.31
CA VAL A 73 28.68 -10.63 -29.07
C VAL A 73 27.91 -9.30 -29.01
N VAL A 74 28.57 -8.18 -29.31
CA VAL A 74 27.96 -6.85 -29.28
C VAL A 74 26.80 -6.75 -30.28
N GLN A 75 27.05 -7.18 -31.54
CA GLN A 75 26.04 -7.13 -32.60
C GLN A 75 24.84 -8.03 -32.32
N THR A 76 25.10 -9.24 -31.81
CA THR A 76 24.03 -10.17 -31.42
C THR A 76 23.23 -9.63 -30.25
N ALA A 77 23.90 -9.03 -29.24
CA ALA A 77 23.25 -8.41 -28.09
C ALA A 77 22.38 -7.23 -28.50
N GLU A 78 22.89 -6.36 -29.36
CA GLU A 78 22.13 -5.23 -29.90
C GLU A 78 20.91 -5.68 -30.70
N SER A 79 21.06 -6.69 -31.55
CA SER A 79 19.95 -7.24 -32.36
C SER A 79 18.89 -7.89 -31.49
N ALA A 80 19.31 -8.70 -30.50
CA ALA A 80 18.39 -9.39 -29.58
C ALA A 80 17.63 -8.37 -28.71
N MET A 81 18.33 -7.38 -28.17
CA MET A 81 17.69 -6.32 -27.37
C MET A 81 16.69 -5.53 -28.22
N ARG A 82 17.06 -5.14 -29.43
CA ARG A 82 16.18 -4.40 -30.35
C ARG A 82 14.94 -5.20 -30.72
N GLU A 83 15.05 -6.51 -30.90
CA GLU A 83 13.92 -7.38 -31.20
C GLU A 83 12.97 -7.48 -29.99
N VAL A 84 13.50 -7.68 -28.78
CA VAL A 84 12.67 -7.82 -27.57
C VAL A 84 12.00 -6.49 -27.21
N VAL A 85 12.74 -5.37 -27.24
CA VAL A 85 12.20 -4.02 -26.98
C VAL A 85 11.14 -3.65 -28.01
N GLY A 86 11.36 -3.97 -29.28
CA GLY A 86 10.40 -3.70 -30.36
C GLY A 86 9.07 -4.45 -30.25
N ARG A 87 8.96 -5.43 -29.37
CA ARG A 87 7.71 -6.17 -29.06
C ARG A 87 7.04 -5.72 -27.75
N LYS A 88 7.68 -4.81 -27.00
CA LYS A 88 7.20 -4.35 -25.68
C LYS A 88 6.84 -2.86 -25.77
N LYS A 89 5.90 -2.44 -24.90
CA LYS A 89 5.55 -1.05 -24.75
C LYS A 89 6.60 -0.31 -23.92
N MET A 90 6.70 1.00 -24.13
CA MET A 90 7.66 1.86 -23.44
C MET A 90 7.58 1.77 -21.92
N ASP A 91 6.37 1.77 -21.34
CA ASP A 91 6.18 1.68 -19.89
C ASP A 91 6.74 0.38 -19.31
N SER A 92 6.55 -0.74 -20.01
CA SER A 92 7.10 -2.04 -19.60
C SER A 92 8.63 -2.05 -19.64
N VAL A 93 9.25 -1.41 -20.65
CA VAL A 93 10.70 -1.32 -20.78
C VAL A 93 11.31 -0.44 -19.68
N LEU A 94 10.64 0.66 -19.34
CA LEU A 94 11.16 1.63 -18.37
C LEU A 94 10.95 1.20 -16.90
N PHE A 95 9.80 0.61 -16.57
CA PHE A 95 9.39 0.45 -15.17
C PHE A 95 9.11 -1.00 -14.73
N GLU A 96 8.45 -1.82 -15.55
CA GLU A 96 7.82 -3.05 -15.05
C GLU A 96 8.61 -4.35 -15.26
N SER A 97 9.29 -4.50 -16.42
CA SER A 97 9.73 -5.82 -16.90
C SER A 97 11.23 -5.94 -17.17
N LYS A 98 12.08 -5.15 -16.52
CA LYS A 98 13.53 -5.17 -16.80
C LYS A 98 14.18 -6.55 -16.67
N GLN A 99 13.78 -7.33 -15.67
CA GLN A 99 14.32 -8.68 -15.46
C GLN A 99 13.80 -9.68 -16.52
N GLU A 100 12.51 -9.60 -16.85
CA GLU A 100 11.90 -10.43 -17.89
C GLU A 100 12.54 -10.17 -19.24
N ILE A 101 12.70 -8.90 -19.60
CA ILE A 101 13.40 -8.48 -20.84
C ILE A 101 14.84 -9.01 -20.86
N ALA A 102 15.57 -8.91 -19.76
CA ALA A 102 16.94 -9.40 -19.67
C ALA A 102 17.04 -10.92 -19.90
N GLU A 103 16.10 -11.72 -19.36
CA GLU A 103 16.06 -13.16 -19.57
C GLU A 103 15.63 -13.53 -21.01
N GLU A 104 14.65 -12.83 -21.60
CA GLU A 104 14.27 -13.01 -23.00
C GLU A 104 15.44 -12.70 -23.94
N VAL A 105 16.14 -11.57 -23.71
CA VAL A 105 17.31 -11.18 -24.49
C VAL A 105 18.42 -12.20 -24.35
N LYS A 106 18.70 -12.66 -23.13
CA LYS A 106 19.71 -13.70 -22.88
C LYS A 106 19.41 -14.97 -23.67
N LYS A 107 18.16 -15.43 -23.67
CA LYS A 107 17.72 -16.63 -24.39
C LYS A 107 17.89 -16.45 -25.89
N LEU A 108 17.36 -15.36 -26.44
CA LEU A 108 17.45 -15.06 -27.87
C LEU A 108 18.90 -14.89 -28.33
N MET A 109 19.71 -14.18 -27.56
CA MET A 109 21.14 -14.01 -27.81
C MET A 109 21.88 -15.35 -27.80
N GLN A 110 21.59 -16.23 -26.84
CA GLN A 110 22.20 -17.57 -26.80
C GLN A 110 21.81 -18.41 -28.02
N GLU A 111 20.55 -18.37 -28.44
CA GLU A 111 20.08 -19.07 -29.67
C GLU A 111 20.82 -18.55 -30.92
N MET A 112 21.02 -17.25 -31.05
CA MET A 112 21.75 -16.65 -32.16
C MET A 112 23.23 -17.07 -32.15
N LEU A 113 23.91 -16.97 -31.00
CA LEU A 113 25.31 -17.32 -30.83
C LEU A 113 25.57 -18.81 -31.07
N ASP A 114 24.61 -19.68 -30.71
CA ASP A 114 24.67 -21.11 -30.95
C ASP A 114 24.51 -21.44 -32.45
N ARG A 115 23.59 -20.73 -33.12
CA ARG A 115 23.39 -20.86 -34.57
C ARG A 115 24.65 -20.47 -35.37
N TYR A 116 25.39 -19.49 -34.87
CA TYR A 116 26.65 -19.07 -35.50
C TYR A 116 27.85 -19.91 -35.07
N HIS A 117 27.67 -20.90 -34.19
CA HIS A 117 28.77 -21.72 -33.65
C HIS A 117 29.92 -20.88 -33.09
N SER A 118 29.58 -19.85 -32.32
CA SER A 118 30.55 -18.88 -31.80
C SER A 118 31.38 -19.39 -30.61
N GLY A 119 31.01 -20.52 -30.01
CA GLY A 119 31.64 -21.05 -28.82
C GLY A 119 31.44 -20.22 -27.56
N ILE A 120 30.43 -19.31 -27.53
CA ILE A 120 30.18 -18.38 -26.44
C ILE A 120 28.96 -18.82 -25.65
N GLN A 121 29.07 -18.73 -24.32
CA GLN A 121 27.95 -18.90 -23.38
C GLN A 121 27.61 -17.57 -22.70
N VAL A 122 26.36 -17.12 -22.83
CA VAL A 122 25.85 -15.95 -22.14
C VAL A 122 25.48 -16.33 -20.71
N LEU A 123 26.04 -15.65 -19.74
CA LEU A 123 25.77 -15.87 -18.30
C LEU A 123 24.60 -15.02 -17.84
N SER A 124 24.70 -13.74 -18.08
CA SER A 124 23.67 -12.77 -17.68
C SER A 124 23.64 -11.57 -18.61
N VAL A 125 22.45 -10.98 -18.72
CA VAL A 125 22.23 -9.68 -19.33
C VAL A 125 21.67 -8.78 -18.23
N ALA A 126 22.20 -7.57 -18.10
CA ALA A 126 21.72 -6.63 -17.09
C ALA A 126 21.51 -5.25 -17.72
N ILE A 127 20.28 -4.76 -17.67
CA ILE A 127 19.89 -3.43 -18.10
C ILE A 127 20.36 -2.44 -17.03
N GLN A 128 21.25 -1.53 -17.40
CA GLN A 128 21.78 -0.52 -16.49
C GLN A 128 20.87 0.70 -16.41
N ASN A 129 20.50 1.23 -17.57
CA ASN A 129 19.65 2.39 -17.68
C ASN A 129 18.73 2.24 -18.89
N ALA A 130 17.47 2.65 -18.70
CA ALA A 130 16.50 2.78 -19.77
C ALA A 130 15.77 4.11 -19.52
N GLN A 131 15.84 5.03 -20.47
CA GLN A 131 15.27 6.36 -20.37
C GLN A 131 14.81 6.89 -21.73
N PRO A 132 13.81 7.80 -21.76
CA PRO A 132 13.49 8.50 -22.99
C PRO A 132 14.65 9.44 -23.41
N PRO A 133 14.78 9.77 -24.70
CA PRO A 133 15.78 10.73 -25.15
C PRO A 133 15.68 12.06 -24.42
N GLU A 134 16.82 12.72 -24.16
CA GLU A 134 16.88 13.98 -23.39
C GLU A 134 15.90 15.05 -23.89
N GLN A 135 15.67 15.10 -25.19
CA GLN A 135 14.81 16.11 -25.84
C GLN A 135 13.34 16.01 -25.40
N VAL A 136 12.85 14.82 -25.05
CA VAL A 136 11.45 14.57 -24.66
C VAL A 136 11.29 14.23 -23.18
N GLN A 137 12.38 14.12 -22.45
CA GLN A 137 12.38 13.70 -21.05
C GLN A 137 11.52 14.60 -20.14
N ALA A 138 11.56 15.93 -20.36
CA ALA A 138 10.77 16.87 -19.60
C ALA A 138 9.25 16.65 -19.80
N ALA A 139 8.82 16.51 -21.06
CA ALA A 139 7.43 16.27 -21.39
C ALA A 139 6.94 14.91 -20.88
N PHE A 140 7.80 13.89 -20.96
CA PHE A 140 7.51 12.56 -20.44
C PHE A 140 7.32 12.56 -18.91
N ASN A 141 8.24 13.22 -18.20
CA ASN A 141 8.15 13.36 -16.74
C ASN A 141 6.88 14.10 -16.31
N ASP A 142 6.44 15.09 -17.08
CA ASP A 142 5.21 15.83 -16.82
C ASP A 142 3.97 14.92 -17.02
N ALA A 143 3.94 14.12 -18.09
CA ALA A 143 2.88 13.16 -18.34
C ALA A 143 2.79 12.09 -17.25
N VAL A 144 3.94 11.53 -16.80
CA VAL A 144 3.98 10.56 -15.68
C VAL A 144 3.48 11.19 -14.40
N LYS A 145 3.90 12.42 -14.11
CA LYS A 145 3.42 13.15 -12.93
C LYS A 145 1.91 13.40 -12.98
N ALA A 146 1.38 13.79 -14.13
CA ALA A 146 -0.06 13.98 -14.30
C ALA A 146 -0.84 12.68 -14.07
N GLY A 147 -0.31 11.53 -14.54
CA GLY A 147 -0.87 10.21 -14.26
C GLY A 147 -0.89 9.89 -12.75
N GLN A 148 0.21 10.12 -12.06
CA GLN A 148 0.32 9.91 -10.62
C GLN A 148 -0.61 10.84 -9.82
N ASP A 149 -0.72 12.11 -10.23
CA ASP A 149 -1.62 13.08 -9.61
C ASP A 149 -3.08 12.67 -9.77
N ARG A 150 -3.47 12.14 -10.94
CA ARG A 150 -4.80 11.59 -11.17
C ARG A 150 -5.12 10.43 -10.25
N GLU A 151 -4.21 9.45 -10.12
CA GLU A 151 -4.41 8.31 -9.22
C GLU A 151 -4.47 8.75 -7.76
N ARG A 152 -3.61 9.69 -7.37
CA ARG A 152 -3.67 10.26 -6.01
C ARG A 152 -5.03 10.88 -5.71
N GLN A 153 -5.57 11.69 -6.64
CA GLN A 153 -6.89 12.32 -6.44
C GLN A 153 -8.03 11.29 -6.35
N ILE A 154 -7.97 10.21 -7.13
CA ILE A 154 -8.95 9.12 -7.03
C ILE A 154 -8.87 8.45 -5.65
N ASN A 155 -7.66 8.08 -5.21
CA ASN A 155 -7.43 7.43 -3.93
C ASN A 155 -7.84 8.34 -2.74
N GLU A 156 -7.55 9.65 -2.82
CA GLU A 156 -7.99 10.63 -1.82
C GLU A 156 -9.53 10.75 -1.77
N GLY A 157 -10.18 10.75 -2.95
CA GLY A 157 -11.64 10.76 -3.03
C GLY A 157 -12.29 9.50 -2.45
N GLU A 158 -11.75 8.34 -2.75
CA GLU A 158 -12.20 7.07 -2.18
C GLU A 158 -11.97 6.99 -0.67
N ALA A 159 -10.80 7.42 -0.19
CA ALA A 159 -10.50 7.48 1.23
C ALA A 159 -11.47 8.41 1.97
N TYR A 160 -11.77 9.58 1.40
CA TYR A 160 -12.75 10.50 1.96
C TYR A 160 -14.16 9.91 2.01
N ALA A 161 -14.60 9.26 0.94
CA ALA A 161 -15.91 8.60 0.91
C ALA A 161 -16.00 7.46 1.94
N ASN A 162 -14.94 6.66 2.06
CA ASN A 162 -14.85 5.57 3.03
C ASN A 162 -14.78 6.04 4.50
N ASP A 163 -14.36 7.26 4.75
CA ASP A 163 -14.37 7.86 6.08
C ASP A 163 -15.72 8.49 6.43
N VAL A 164 -16.25 9.33 5.54
CA VAL A 164 -17.44 10.15 5.83
C VAL A 164 -18.73 9.34 5.79
N VAL A 165 -18.91 8.48 4.81
CA VAL A 165 -20.17 7.73 4.63
C VAL A 165 -20.46 6.79 5.80
N PRO A 166 -19.52 5.94 6.30
CA PRO A 166 -19.78 5.10 7.46
C PRO A 166 -20.00 5.90 8.74
N LYS A 167 -19.28 7.00 8.93
CA LYS A 167 -19.48 7.88 10.10
C LYS A 167 -20.89 8.50 10.11
N ALA A 168 -21.35 8.99 8.97
CA ALA A 168 -22.70 9.55 8.85
C ALA A 168 -23.79 8.50 9.08
N ARG A 169 -23.62 7.29 8.53
CA ARG A 169 -24.54 6.17 8.77
C ARG A 169 -24.54 5.75 10.22
N GLY A 170 -23.37 5.65 10.87
CA GLY A 170 -23.25 5.34 12.29
C GLY A 170 -23.95 6.36 13.19
N LEU A 171 -23.80 7.66 12.89
CA LEU A 171 -24.48 8.74 13.59
C LEU A 171 -26.01 8.66 13.43
N ALA A 172 -26.49 8.44 12.22
CA ALA A 172 -27.92 8.31 11.96
C ALA A 172 -28.54 7.12 12.69
N GLU A 173 -27.86 5.97 12.67
CA GLU A 173 -28.33 4.77 13.36
C GLU A 173 -28.30 4.94 14.88
N ARG A 174 -27.27 5.56 15.43
CA ARG A 174 -27.22 5.87 16.87
C ARG A 174 -28.37 6.76 17.28
N LEU A 175 -28.64 7.83 16.53
CA LEU A 175 -29.75 8.75 16.82
C LEU A 175 -31.11 8.02 16.77
N ARG A 176 -31.29 7.12 15.80
CA ARG A 176 -32.48 6.30 15.67
C ARG A 176 -32.66 5.38 16.89
N GLN A 177 -31.60 4.68 17.30
CA GLN A 177 -31.64 3.80 18.46
C GLN A 177 -31.87 4.56 19.78
N GLU A 178 -31.26 5.73 19.94
CA GLU A 178 -31.48 6.61 21.09
C GLU A 178 -32.97 7.04 21.18
N ALA A 179 -33.57 7.42 20.04
CA ALA A 179 -34.97 7.78 19.97
C ALA A 179 -35.93 6.61 20.27
N GLU A 180 -35.64 5.40 19.75
CA GLU A 180 -36.39 4.20 20.05
C GLU A 180 -36.27 3.82 21.52
N ALA A 181 -35.08 3.86 22.09
CA ALA A 181 -34.85 3.60 23.51
C ALA A 181 -35.56 4.62 24.41
N TYR A 182 -35.53 5.91 24.01
CA TYR A 182 -36.28 6.95 24.73
C TYR A 182 -37.79 6.69 24.67
N LYS A 183 -38.34 6.39 23.49
CA LYS A 183 -39.74 6.02 23.30
C LYS A 183 -40.12 4.84 24.18
N SER A 184 -39.36 3.74 24.13
CA SER A 184 -39.61 2.56 24.95
C SER A 184 -39.59 2.86 26.45
N ARG A 185 -38.61 3.67 26.88
CA ARG A 185 -38.52 4.07 28.30
C ARG A 185 -39.72 4.88 28.75
N VAL A 186 -40.16 5.86 27.98
CA VAL A 186 -41.30 6.72 28.31
C VAL A 186 -42.60 5.89 28.36
N VAL A 187 -42.80 5.02 27.35
CA VAL A 187 -44.00 4.15 27.33
C VAL A 187 -44.01 3.18 28.52
N SER A 188 -42.88 2.48 28.75
CA SER A 188 -42.78 1.53 29.88
C SER A 188 -42.94 2.23 31.25
N GLN A 189 -42.41 3.46 31.38
CA GLN A 189 -42.60 4.26 32.58
C GLN A 189 -44.08 4.60 32.79
N ALA A 190 -44.73 5.11 31.73
CA ALA A 190 -46.15 5.47 31.80
C ALA A 190 -47.07 4.25 32.10
N GLU A 191 -46.77 3.12 31.44
CA GLU A 191 -47.49 1.87 31.73
C GLU A 191 -47.23 1.38 33.16
N GLY A 192 -46.00 1.46 33.65
CA GLY A 192 -45.63 1.16 35.03
C GLY A 192 -46.38 2.02 36.03
N ASP A 193 -46.42 3.32 35.80
CA ASP A 193 -47.13 4.29 36.66
C ASP A 193 -48.63 4.06 36.64
N ALA A 194 -49.24 3.78 35.47
CA ALA A 194 -50.63 3.46 35.32
C ALA A 194 -50.99 2.14 36.07
N ASN A 195 -50.18 1.10 35.89
CA ASN A 195 -50.37 -0.17 36.59
C ASN A 195 -50.23 -0.02 38.10
N ARG A 196 -49.24 0.74 38.57
CA ARG A 196 -49.08 1.04 40.00
C ARG A 196 -50.31 1.80 40.54
N PHE A 197 -50.78 2.81 39.81
CA PHE A 197 -51.98 3.55 40.20
C PHE A 197 -53.18 2.64 40.29
N ASN A 198 -53.45 1.81 39.31
CA ASN A 198 -54.58 0.87 39.30
C ASN A 198 -54.50 -0.12 40.47
N GLN A 199 -53.33 -0.63 40.81
CA GLN A 199 -53.14 -1.53 41.97
C GLN A 199 -53.43 -0.83 43.30
N VAL A 200 -52.92 0.41 43.46
CA VAL A 200 -53.17 1.22 44.65
C VAL A 200 -54.66 1.58 44.75
N TYR A 201 -55.26 1.97 43.60
CA TYR A 201 -56.68 2.32 43.54
C TYR A 201 -57.59 1.14 43.95
N ALA A 202 -57.32 -0.08 43.45
CA ALA A 202 -58.07 -1.28 43.81
C ALA A 202 -58.00 -1.61 45.31
N GLN A 203 -56.88 -1.28 45.98
CA GLN A 203 -56.78 -1.43 47.45
C GLN A 203 -57.43 -0.29 48.19
N TYR A 204 -57.34 0.93 47.66
CA TYR A 204 -58.04 2.09 48.25
C TYR A 204 -59.55 1.94 48.26
N GLU A 205 -60.14 1.41 47.18
CA GLU A 205 -61.55 1.20 47.06
C GLU A 205 -62.09 0.25 48.18
N LYS A 206 -61.30 -0.75 48.66
CA LYS A 206 -61.64 -1.69 49.69
C LYS A 206 -61.56 -1.10 51.10
N ALA A 207 -60.59 -0.20 51.37
CA ALA A 207 -60.32 0.39 52.67
C ALA A 207 -59.74 1.82 52.58
N PRO A 208 -60.54 2.84 52.25
CA PRO A 208 -60.06 4.18 51.96
C PRO A 208 -59.27 4.86 53.07
N LYS A 209 -59.70 4.78 54.27
CA LYS A 209 -59.04 5.42 55.44
C LYS A 209 -57.66 4.80 55.71
N VAL A 210 -57.58 3.50 55.82
CA VAL A 210 -56.40 2.75 56.21
C VAL A 210 -55.32 2.94 55.09
N THR A 211 -55.73 2.86 53.83
CA THR A 211 -54.79 3.05 52.68
C THR A 211 -54.21 4.44 52.60
N ARG A 212 -55.04 5.49 52.81
CA ARG A 212 -54.59 6.86 52.85
C ARG A 212 -53.60 7.11 53.98
N ASP A 213 -53.91 6.67 55.19
CA ASP A 213 -53.04 6.88 56.35
C ASP A 213 -51.70 6.13 56.18
N ARG A 214 -51.71 4.96 55.60
CA ARG A 214 -50.50 4.21 55.26
C ARG A 214 -49.65 4.93 54.22
N MET A 215 -50.25 5.37 53.12
CA MET A 215 -49.53 6.12 52.06
C MET A 215 -48.94 7.41 52.60
N TYR A 216 -49.62 8.10 53.48
CA TYR A 216 -49.11 9.31 54.14
C TYR A 216 -47.88 8.99 55.00
N VAL A 217 -47.94 7.98 55.83
CA VAL A 217 -46.79 7.56 56.66
C VAL A 217 -45.62 7.11 55.80
N ASP A 218 -45.85 6.27 54.75
CA ASP A 218 -44.81 5.82 53.83
C ASP A 218 -44.15 6.97 53.08
N THR A 219 -44.91 7.97 52.60
CA THR A 219 -44.40 9.16 51.94
C THR A 219 -43.59 10.03 52.90
N MET A 220 -44.08 10.24 54.12
CA MET A 220 -43.35 10.98 55.16
C MET A 220 -42.05 10.26 55.53
N GLN A 221 -42.07 8.95 55.62
CA GLN A 221 -40.89 8.16 55.91
C GLN A 221 -39.83 8.33 54.76
N GLN A 222 -40.25 8.31 53.50
CA GLN A 222 -39.36 8.55 52.36
C GLN A 222 -38.77 9.96 52.38
N ILE A 223 -39.57 10.98 52.62
CA ILE A 223 -39.11 12.38 52.74
C ILE A 223 -38.09 12.48 53.89
N PHE A 224 -38.41 11.92 55.03
CA PHE A 224 -37.49 11.97 56.17
C PHE A 224 -36.22 11.13 55.95
N ASN A 225 -36.25 10.04 55.20
CA ASN A 225 -35.04 9.28 54.87
C ASN A 225 -34.12 10.03 53.94
N ASN A 226 -34.67 10.80 53.00
CA ASN A 226 -33.91 11.51 51.95
C ASN A 226 -33.56 12.96 52.33
N THR A 227 -34.02 13.46 53.49
CA THR A 227 -33.74 14.84 53.94
C THR A 227 -32.71 14.82 55.06
N THR A 228 -31.72 15.65 54.96
CA THR A 228 -30.73 15.86 56.04
C THR A 228 -31.41 16.48 57.25
N LYS A 229 -31.36 15.77 58.41
CA LYS A 229 -32.03 16.18 59.64
C LYS A 229 -31.03 16.91 60.54
N VAL A 230 -31.39 18.10 60.95
CA VAL A 230 -30.68 18.82 62.01
C VAL A 230 -31.55 18.91 63.22
N MET A 231 -31.23 18.17 64.28
CA MET A 231 -31.92 18.30 65.57
C MET A 231 -31.23 19.35 66.43
N VAL A 232 -31.96 20.34 66.83
CA VAL A 232 -31.47 21.40 67.73
C VAL A 232 -32.15 21.24 69.07
N ASP A 233 -31.41 20.93 70.13
CA ASP A 233 -31.93 20.86 71.48
C ASP A 233 -31.74 22.24 72.15
N ASN A 234 -32.85 22.94 72.44
CA ASN A 234 -32.85 24.30 72.95
C ASN A 234 -32.86 24.39 74.49
N LYS A 235 -32.30 23.43 75.21
CA LYS A 235 -32.29 23.48 76.68
C LYS A 235 -31.29 24.46 77.35
N SER A 236 -30.46 25.17 76.56
CA SER A 236 -29.56 26.23 77.12
C SER A 236 -29.46 27.40 76.17
N SER A 237 -29.68 28.59 76.69
CA SER A 237 -29.87 29.86 75.96
C SER A 237 -28.60 30.52 75.45
N ASN A 238 -27.57 29.83 74.99
CA ASN A 238 -26.37 30.47 74.50
C ASN A 238 -25.59 29.61 73.48
N ASN A 239 -26.23 29.07 72.42
CA ASN A 239 -25.55 28.31 71.39
C ASN A 239 -25.66 29.03 70.05
N LEU A 240 -24.49 29.54 69.55
CA LEU A 240 -24.33 29.95 68.17
C LEU A 240 -24.38 28.70 67.27
N LEU A 241 -25.49 28.55 66.54
CA LEU A 241 -25.67 27.46 65.56
C LEU A 241 -24.95 27.87 64.25
N TYR A 242 -23.77 27.35 64.02
CA TYR A 242 -23.07 27.49 62.73
C TYR A 242 -23.53 26.34 61.80
N LEU A 243 -24.37 26.65 60.84
CA LEU A 243 -24.78 25.74 59.78
C LEU A 243 -23.92 26.01 58.53
N PRO A 244 -22.97 25.14 58.18
CA PRO A 244 -22.22 25.26 56.93
C PRO A 244 -23.11 24.84 55.75
N LEU A 245 -23.92 25.71 55.20
CA LEU A 245 -24.86 25.46 54.10
C LEU A 245 -24.15 25.00 52.82
N ASP A 246 -22.91 25.42 52.65
CA ASP A 246 -22.08 25.04 51.46
C ASP A 246 -21.70 23.57 51.41
N GLN A 247 -21.71 22.86 52.55
CA GLN A 247 -21.44 21.41 52.60
C GLN A 247 -22.69 20.57 52.42
N LEU A 248 -23.88 21.13 52.67
CA LEU A 248 -25.18 20.46 52.50
C LEU A 248 -25.69 20.50 51.05
N ALA A 249 -25.20 21.46 50.23
CA ALA A 249 -25.61 21.63 48.85
C ALA A 249 -24.78 20.79 47.84
N LYS A 250 -23.74 20.07 48.30
CA LYS A 250 -22.82 19.29 47.46
C LYS A 250 -23.05 17.76 47.55
N ARG A 251 -24.28 17.32 47.69
CA ARG A 251 -24.62 15.89 47.49
C ARG A 251 -25.80 15.70 46.56
#